data_113adffd9503c29e17f3b9001b457e95
#
_entry.id   113adffd9503c29e17f3b9001b457e95
#
_cell.length_a   1.000
_cell.length_b   1.000
_cell.length_c   1.000
_cell.angle_alpha   90.00
_cell.angle_beta   90.00
_cell.angle_gamma   90.00
#
_symmetry.space_group_name_H-M   'P 1'
#
loop_
_entity.id
_entity.type
_entity.pdbx_description
1 polymer ?
#
loop_
_entity_poly.entity_id
_entity_poly.type
_entity_poly.pdbx_seq_one_letter_code
_entity_poly.pdbx_strand_id
1 'polypeptide(L)'
;MRISWLFWLADDIKLNLAAADIRIEAPIPGKAAVGIEVPNKENTAVMLRDLLESDEFKKSRSRIAFATGRDISGKVVVSDIAKMPHLLVAGATGSGKSVCINTIIMSIIYKAKPEDVKLIIGI
;
A
#
# COMPACT_ATOMS: atom_id res chain seq x y z
N MET A 1 -27.67 5.04 -14.42
CA MET A 1 -27.51 3.57 -14.34
C MET A 1 -27.32 3.17 -12.88
N ARG A 2 -28.15 2.30 -12.36
CA ARG A 2 -28.06 1.88 -10.95
C ARG A 2 -27.00 0.79 -10.82
N ILE A 3 -25.90 1.09 -10.14
CA ILE A 3 -24.77 0.14 -9.93
C ILE A 3 -25.11 -0.87 -8.81
N SER A 4 -26.24 -0.68 -8.11
CA SER A 4 -26.65 -1.51 -6.97
C SER A 4 -26.75 -3.01 -7.29
N TRP A 5 -27.07 -3.40 -8.51
CA TRP A 5 -27.15 -4.81 -8.91
C TRP A 5 -25.78 -5.53 -8.95
N LEU A 6 -24.68 -4.78 -9.12
CA LEU A 6 -23.33 -5.36 -9.08
C LEU A 6 -22.97 -5.93 -7.70
N PHE A 7 -23.46 -5.30 -6.63
CA PHE A 7 -23.23 -5.80 -5.27
C PHE A 7 -24.03 -7.09 -5.00
N TRP A 8 -25.18 -7.27 -5.62
CA TRP A 8 -25.97 -8.51 -5.54
C TRP A 8 -25.32 -9.65 -6.32
N LEU A 9 -24.59 -9.34 -7.39
CA LEU A 9 -23.84 -10.32 -8.19
C LEU A 9 -22.46 -10.63 -7.59
N ALA A 10 -22.04 -9.97 -6.51
CA ALA A 10 -20.72 -10.16 -5.91
C ALA A 10 -20.48 -11.62 -5.52
N ASP A 11 -21.48 -12.28 -4.95
CA ASP A 11 -21.35 -13.68 -4.53
C ASP A 11 -21.29 -14.63 -5.74
N ASP A 12 -22.03 -14.37 -6.80
CA ASP A 12 -21.96 -15.12 -8.05
C ASP A 12 -20.59 -14.94 -8.73
N ILE A 13 -20.03 -13.73 -8.70
CA ILE A 13 -18.69 -13.42 -9.22
C ILE A 13 -17.63 -14.15 -8.38
N LYS A 14 -17.74 -14.17 -7.06
CA LYS A 14 -16.85 -14.91 -6.15
C LYS A 14 -16.84 -16.39 -6.49
N LEU A 15 -18.02 -16.98 -6.64
CA LEU A 15 -18.18 -18.41 -7.00
C LEU A 15 -17.55 -18.74 -8.35
N ASN A 16 -17.82 -17.94 -9.38
CA ASN A 16 -17.30 -18.17 -10.74
C ASN A 16 -15.76 -18.00 -10.81
N LEU A 17 -15.19 -17.11 -10.01
CA LEU A 17 -13.75 -16.87 -9.98
C LEU A 17 -13.02 -17.73 -8.93
N ALA A 18 -13.76 -18.57 -8.18
CA ALA A 18 -13.26 -19.37 -7.06
C ALA A 18 -12.43 -18.52 -6.07
N ALA A 19 -12.87 -17.26 -5.85
CA ALA A 19 -12.19 -16.31 -4.99
C ALA A 19 -12.85 -16.26 -3.60
N ALA A 20 -12.04 -16.28 -2.55
CA ALA A 20 -12.53 -16.22 -1.16
C ALA A 20 -13.20 -14.88 -0.86
N ASP A 21 -12.71 -13.81 -1.46
CA ASP A 21 -13.29 -12.47 -1.37
C ASP A 21 -12.98 -11.66 -2.63
N ILE A 22 -13.82 -10.64 -2.90
CA ILE A 22 -13.59 -9.67 -3.98
C ILE A 22 -13.89 -8.27 -3.45
N ARG A 23 -13.21 -7.26 -4.00
CA ARG A 23 -13.51 -5.86 -3.75
C ARG A 23 -14.04 -5.23 -5.03
N ILE A 24 -15.21 -4.57 -4.92
CA ILE A 24 -15.82 -3.84 -6.02
C ILE A 24 -15.66 -2.35 -5.76
N GLU A 25 -15.03 -1.65 -6.69
CA GLU A 25 -14.90 -0.19 -6.69
C GLU A 25 -15.72 0.38 -7.84
N ALA A 26 -16.82 1.04 -7.50
CA ALA A 26 -17.78 1.53 -8.47
C ALA A 26 -18.32 2.92 -8.10
N PRO A 27 -18.06 3.95 -8.89
CA PRO A 27 -17.12 4.00 -10.03
C PRO A 27 -15.65 4.08 -9.61
N ILE A 28 -14.74 3.75 -10.52
CA ILE A 28 -13.31 4.04 -10.31
C ILE A 28 -13.15 5.57 -10.37
N PRO A 29 -12.48 6.22 -9.39
CA PRO A 29 -12.27 7.65 -9.40
C PRO A 29 -11.64 8.15 -10.71
N GLY A 30 -12.32 9.12 -11.35
CA GLY A 30 -11.85 9.70 -12.61
C GLY A 30 -12.07 8.84 -13.87
N LYS A 31 -12.78 7.70 -13.77
CA LYS A 31 -13.08 6.82 -14.90
C LYS A 31 -14.55 6.40 -14.91
N ALA A 32 -15.16 6.34 -16.07
CA ALA A 32 -16.49 5.77 -16.26
C ALA A 32 -16.41 4.22 -16.34
N ALA A 33 -15.85 3.60 -15.29
CA ALA A 33 -15.61 2.16 -15.23
C ALA A 33 -15.83 1.63 -13.80
N VAL A 34 -16.06 0.33 -13.70
CA VAL A 34 -16.13 -0.41 -12.44
C VAL A 34 -14.90 -1.29 -12.32
N GLY A 35 -14.24 -1.25 -11.16
CA GLY A 35 -13.13 -2.13 -10.83
C GLY A 35 -13.59 -3.32 -10.01
N ILE A 36 -13.12 -4.51 -10.35
CA ILE A 36 -13.29 -5.73 -9.55
C ILE A 36 -11.90 -6.24 -9.22
N GLU A 37 -11.53 -6.15 -7.93
CA GLU A 37 -10.25 -6.67 -7.44
C GLU A 37 -10.45 -8.11 -6.96
N VAL A 38 -9.71 -9.01 -7.55
CA VAL A 38 -9.72 -10.44 -7.21
C VAL A 38 -8.37 -10.80 -6.59
N PRO A 39 -8.33 -11.41 -5.40
CA PRO A 39 -7.08 -11.81 -4.78
C PRO A 39 -6.38 -12.88 -5.62
N ASN A 40 -5.05 -12.80 -5.67
CA ASN A 40 -4.24 -13.83 -6.31
C ASN A 40 -4.33 -15.16 -5.55
N LYS A 41 -4.27 -16.28 -6.27
CA LYS A 41 -4.21 -17.62 -5.65
C LYS A 41 -2.92 -17.82 -4.85
N GLU A 42 -1.83 -17.24 -5.32
CA GLU A 42 -0.53 -17.25 -4.66
C GLU A 42 -0.08 -15.81 -4.36
N ASN A 43 0.29 -15.57 -3.13
CA ASN A 43 0.79 -14.27 -2.71
C ASN A 43 2.31 -14.20 -2.91
N THR A 44 2.77 -13.15 -3.58
CA THR A 44 4.20 -12.86 -3.71
C THR A 44 4.60 -11.82 -2.67
N ALA A 45 5.63 -12.12 -1.89
CA ALA A 45 6.16 -11.16 -0.92
C ALA A 45 6.79 -9.96 -1.64
N VAL A 46 6.43 -8.75 -1.22
CA VAL A 46 7.06 -7.52 -1.68
C VAL A 46 8.25 -7.22 -0.78
N MET A 47 9.46 -7.40 -1.31
CA MET A 47 10.67 -7.20 -0.53
C MET A 47 10.99 -5.72 -0.39
N LEU A 48 11.29 -5.29 0.84
CA LEU A 48 11.64 -3.89 1.12
C LEU A 48 12.85 -3.43 0.30
N ARG A 49 13.85 -4.28 0.13
CA ARG A 49 15.05 -3.98 -0.66
C ARG A 49 14.71 -3.55 -2.07
N ASP A 50 13.82 -4.28 -2.75
CA ASP A 50 13.42 -3.97 -4.13
C ASP A 50 12.74 -2.60 -4.24
N LEU A 51 12.01 -2.21 -3.19
CA LEU A 51 11.37 -0.91 -3.11
C LEU A 51 12.39 0.21 -2.90
N LEU A 52 13.36 0.01 -1.99
CA LEU A 52 14.40 1.01 -1.69
C LEU A 52 15.37 1.20 -2.86
N GLU A 53 15.61 0.16 -3.64
CA GLU A 53 16.47 0.20 -4.84
C GLU A 53 15.72 0.73 -6.09
N SER A 54 14.41 0.92 -6.01
CA SER A 54 13.58 1.43 -7.12
C SER A 54 13.92 2.88 -7.51
N ASP A 55 13.67 3.21 -8.74
CA ASP A 55 13.83 4.56 -9.26
C ASP A 55 12.91 5.55 -8.57
N GLU A 56 11.69 5.16 -8.24
CA GLU A 56 10.70 5.98 -7.55
C GLU A 56 11.22 6.41 -6.18
N PHE A 57 11.81 5.49 -5.43
CA PHE A 57 12.37 5.81 -4.12
C PHE A 57 13.64 6.65 -4.23
N LYS A 58 14.55 6.32 -5.14
CA LYS A 58 15.81 7.06 -5.36
C LYS A 58 15.57 8.49 -5.82
N LYS A 59 14.59 8.72 -6.70
CA LYS A 59 14.23 10.05 -7.23
C LYS A 59 13.49 10.93 -6.23
N SER A 60 12.94 10.37 -5.16
CA SER A 60 12.31 11.16 -4.10
C SER A 60 13.33 12.07 -3.42
N ARG A 61 13.06 13.37 -3.39
CA ARG A 61 13.97 14.37 -2.78
C ARG A 61 13.87 14.42 -1.26
N SER A 62 12.77 13.97 -0.69
CA SER A 62 12.58 14.00 0.76
C SER A 62 13.46 12.96 1.46
N ARG A 63 14.11 13.37 2.55
CA ARG A 63 14.94 12.49 3.37
C ARG A 63 14.13 11.61 4.31
N ILE A 64 12.87 11.94 4.51
CA ILE A 64 11.91 11.19 5.31
C ILE A 64 10.80 10.56 4.44
N ALA A 65 11.09 10.34 3.16
CA ALA A 65 10.27 9.49 2.31
C ALA A 65 10.44 8.02 2.72
N PHE A 66 9.37 7.26 2.60
CA PHE A 66 9.40 5.82 2.86
C PHE A 66 8.71 5.03 1.73
N ALA A 67 9.16 3.81 1.54
CA ALA A 67 8.58 2.89 0.58
C ALA A 67 7.32 2.26 1.17
N THR A 68 6.16 2.57 0.62
CA THR A 68 4.87 2.07 1.12
C THR A 68 4.59 0.65 0.64
N GLY A 69 4.96 0.34 -0.61
CA GLY A 69 4.67 -0.95 -1.23
C GLY A 69 4.54 -0.85 -2.74
N ARG A 70 3.69 -1.70 -3.30
CA ARG A 70 3.30 -1.65 -4.72
C ARG A 70 1.79 -1.50 -4.83
N ASP A 71 1.35 -0.77 -5.84
CA ASP A 71 -0.06 -0.71 -6.19
C ASP A 71 -0.51 -1.97 -6.95
N ILE A 72 -1.79 -2.05 -7.28
CA ILE A 72 -2.37 -3.18 -8.02
C ILE A 72 -1.79 -3.36 -9.43
N SER A 73 -1.15 -2.35 -10.00
CA SER A 73 -0.44 -2.42 -11.28
C SER A 73 1.02 -2.88 -11.13
N GLY A 74 1.49 -3.09 -9.89
CA GLY A 74 2.86 -3.46 -9.57
C GLY A 74 3.82 -2.28 -9.45
N LYS A 75 3.34 -1.05 -9.61
CA LYS A 75 4.17 0.16 -9.50
C LYS A 75 4.54 0.44 -8.06
N VAL A 76 5.79 0.83 -7.81
CA VAL A 76 6.26 1.20 -6.49
C VAL A 76 5.60 2.49 -6.01
N VAL A 77 5.07 2.45 -4.80
CA VAL A 77 4.45 3.60 -4.13
C VAL A 77 5.39 4.12 -3.04
N VAL A 78 5.75 5.38 -3.14
CA VAL A 78 6.59 6.09 -2.18
C VAL A 78 5.77 7.18 -1.53
N SER A 79 5.76 7.22 -0.21
CA SER A 79 5.08 8.24 0.60
C SER A 79 6.10 9.12 1.31
N ASP A 80 5.67 10.29 1.74
CA ASP A 80 6.53 11.28 2.39
C ASP A 80 5.90 11.77 3.69
N ILE A 81 6.56 11.49 4.81
CA ILE A 81 6.08 11.91 6.13
C ILE A 81 6.02 13.44 6.23
N ALA A 82 6.92 14.17 5.55
CA ALA A 82 6.89 15.63 5.54
C ALA A 82 5.58 16.22 5.02
N LYS A 83 4.85 15.46 4.21
CA LYS A 83 3.55 15.85 3.65
C LYS A 83 2.36 15.39 4.49
N MET A 84 2.63 14.65 5.55
CA MET A 84 1.62 14.11 6.47
C MET A 84 1.84 14.75 7.84
N PRO A 85 0.94 15.61 8.34
CA PRO A 85 1.11 16.21 9.67
C PRO A 85 1.09 15.14 10.77
N HIS A 86 0.30 14.08 10.58
CA HIS A 86 0.23 12.92 11.46
C HIS A 86 -0.04 11.67 10.62
N LEU A 87 0.51 10.54 11.05
CA LEU A 87 0.29 9.23 10.44
C LEU A 87 -0.23 8.26 11.50
N LEU A 88 -1.42 7.73 11.28
CA LEU A 88 -1.98 6.65 12.08
C LEU A 88 -1.83 5.33 11.35
N VAL A 89 -1.17 4.36 11.98
CA VAL A 89 -1.05 3.00 11.47
C VAL A 89 -1.89 2.08 12.36
N ALA A 90 -2.96 1.53 11.80
CA ALA A 90 -3.88 0.65 12.51
C ALA A 90 -4.11 -0.65 11.75
N GLY A 91 -4.47 -1.70 12.48
CA GLY A 91 -4.75 -3.02 11.91
C GLY A 91 -4.89 -4.07 13.01
N ALA A 92 -5.51 -5.20 12.68
CA ALA A 92 -5.64 -6.35 13.58
C ALA A 92 -4.28 -7.00 13.87
N THR A 93 -4.22 -7.85 14.88
CA THR A 93 -3.02 -8.64 15.18
C THR A 93 -2.64 -9.48 13.96
N GLY A 94 -1.36 -9.43 13.57
CA GLY A 94 -0.87 -10.16 12.39
C GLY A 94 -1.10 -9.44 11.05
N SER A 95 -1.73 -8.26 11.04
CA SER A 95 -1.96 -7.48 9.79
C SER A 95 -0.72 -6.78 9.23
N GLY A 96 0.41 -6.84 9.92
CA GLY A 96 1.67 -6.21 9.47
C GLY A 96 1.94 -4.80 9.99
N LYS A 97 1.23 -4.33 11.04
CA LYS A 97 1.49 -2.99 11.65
C LYS A 97 2.95 -2.77 12.02
N SER A 98 3.54 -3.70 12.76
CA SER A 98 4.94 -3.62 13.19
C SER A 98 5.90 -3.66 11.99
N VAL A 99 5.58 -4.43 10.97
CA VAL A 99 6.34 -4.48 9.71
C VAL A 99 6.28 -3.12 9.02
N CYS A 100 5.11 -2.50 8.97
CA CYS A 100 4.92 -1.17 8.39
C CYS A 100 5.77 -0.11 9.12
N ILE A 101 5.75 -0.10 10.45
CA ILE A 101 6.56 0.82 11.26
C ILE A 101 8.05 0.60 11.00
N ASN A 102 8.50 -0.67 10.99
CA ASN A 102 9.88 -1.00 10.67
C ASN A 102 10.26 -0.58 9.24
N THR A 103 9.37 -0.73 8.28
CA THR A 103 9.59 -0.28 6.90
C THR A 103 9.78 1.22 6.83
N ILE A 104 9.02 2.01 7.59
CA ILE A 104 9.16 3.46 7.67
C ILE A 104 10.54 3.82 8.24
N ILE A 105 10.90 3.23 9.39
CA ILE A 105 12.17 3.48 10.06
C ILE A 105 13.34 3.10 9.14
N MET A 106 13.33 1.91 8.56
CA MET A 106 14.38 1.43 7.67
C MET A 106 14.51 2.28 6.41
N SER A 107 13.40 2.74 5.84
CA SER A 107 13.43 3.64 4.67
C SER A 107 14.13 4.96 5.00
N ILE A 108 13.87 5.53 6.17
CA ILE A 108 14.53 6.76 6.63
C ILE A 108 16.01 6.53 6.85
N ILE A 109 16.39 5.48 7.59
CA ILE A 109 17.79 5.15 7.88
C ILE A 109 18.58 4.88 6.60
N TYR A 110 17.97 4.23 5.62
CA TYR A 110 18.59 3.95 4.34
C TYR A 110 18.95 5.22 3.55
N LYS A 111 18.16 6.28 3.70
CA LYS A 111 18.26 7.49 2.89
C LYS A 111 18.91 8.68 3.61
N ALA A 112 18.65 8.82 4.89
CA ALA A 112 19.04 9.98 5.70
C ALA A 112 20.26 9.68 6.58
N LYS A 113 21.12 10.67 6.74
CA LYS A 113 22.23 10.62 7.70
C LYS A 113 21.75 11.04 9.09
N PRO A 114 22.44 10.63 10.17
CA PRO A 114 22.07 11.04 11.55
C PRO A 114 22.07 12.55 11.80
N GLU A 115 22.84 13.31 11.03
CA GLU A 115 22.86 14.77 11.09
C GLU A 115 21.57 15.40 10.52
N ASP A 116 20.94 14.69 9.58
CA ASP A 116 19.78 15.18 8.85
C ASP A 116 18.45 14.83 9.54
N VAL A 117 18.37 13.63 10.12
CA VAL A 117 17.14 13.10 10.70
C VAL A 117 17.43 12.39 12.02
N LYS A 118 16.65 12.70 13.02
CA LYS A 118 16.66 12.04 14.34
C LYS A 118 15.29 11.42 14.58
N LEU A 119 15.28 10.20 15.14
CA LEU A 119 14.07 9.48 15.50
C LEU A 119 13.93 9.46 17.03
N ILE A 120 12.73 9.79 17.50
CA ILE A 120 12.33 9.61 18.91
C ILE A 120 11.26 8.55 18.92
N ILE A 121 11.52 7.43 19.59
CA ILE A 121 10.60 6.31 19.67
C ILE A 121 10.20 6.13 21.13
N GLY A 122 8.90 6.29 21.42
CA GLY A 122 8.32 5.99 22.72
C GLY A 122 7.85 4.54 22.78
N ILE A 123 7.98 3.91 23.95
CA ILE A 123 7.48 2.56 24.23
C ILE A 123 6.26 2.70 25.12
#